data_b72b75831eca8630cdb86063b98e72fa
#
_entry.id   b72b75831eca8630cdb86063b98e72fa
#
_cell.length_a   1.000
_cell.length_b   1.000
_cell.length_c   1.000
_cell.angle_alpha   90.00
_cell.angle_beta   90.00
_cell.angle_gamma   90.00
#
_symmetry.space_group_name_H-M   'P 1'
#
loop_
_entity.id
_entity.type
_entity.pdbx_description
1 polymer ?
#
loop_
_entity_poly.entity_id
_entity_poly.type
_entity_poly.pdbx_seq_one_letter_code
_entity_poly.pdbx_strand_id
1 'polypeptide(L)'
;MTREPAWRLFAMEFNDSLVLEKKGEEKEANYILTRLGAKVNRIFLVGIMENKNLLNDNTFATGTVNDLTGTFHFSADKSYSPSSVWKFLLTAEPPVRVALIGKVRTYGEAKNLDVRIETVQECDEFLEEYWKLSAIKNLIYRMQIAREIANNADKSTLEKTGYSKNYIDNISMALEMFNDFKIEDYSNLVKELLGLKTEEKEQEDPEKKFLEMIEKLDFDGKGARYDDIIENASKLNFERSLVDEILNSLLEKGLIYEPSVNFFKKL
;
A
#
# COMPACT_ATOMS: atom_id res chain seq x y z
N MET A 1 -31.23 1.02 14.36
CA MET A 1 -29.75 0.91 14.23
C MET A 1 -29.29 1.97 13.26
N THR A 2 -28.41 2.87 13.68
CA THR A 2 -27.75 3.83 12.80
C THR A 2 -26.78 3.06 11.89
N ARG A 3 -26.83 3.34 10.57
CA ARG A 3 -25.87 2.74 9.64
C ARG A 3 -24.46 3.24 9.94
N GLU A 4 -23.48 2.35 9.97
CA GLU A 4 -22.09 2.74 10.11
C GLU A 4 -21.62 3.58 8.90
N PRO A 5 -20.77 4.58 9.12
CA PRO A 5 -20.16 5.34 8.05
C PRO A 5 -19.38 4.42 7.10
N ALA A 6 -19.44 4.70 5.81
CA ALA A 6 -18.63 3.98 4.84
C ALA A 6 -17.20 4.55 4.82
N TRP A 7 -16.21 3.68 4.94
CA TRP A 7 -14.82 4.03 4.86
C TRP A 7 -14.40 4.34 3.42
N ARG A 8 -13.53 5.31 3.25
CA ARG A 8 -12.82 5.55 1.99
C ARG A 8 -11.43 4.98 2.15
N LEU A 9 -11.19 3.86 1.47
CA LEU A 9 -9.92 3.12 1.49
C LEU A 9 -9.50 2.84 0.06
N PHE A 10 -8.21 2.76 -0.15
CA PHE A 10 -7.64 2.28 -1.39
C PHE A 10 -7.68 0.75 -1.48
N ALA A 11 -7.72 0.21 -2.71
CA ALA A 11 -7.74 -1.23 -2.95
C ALA A 11 -6.54 -1.93 -2.32
N MET A 12 -5.35 -1.30 -2.35
CA MET A 12 -4.15 -1.83 -1.70
C MET A 12 -4.37 -2.05 -0.19
N GLU A 13 -4.96 -1.07 0.53
CA GLU A 13 -5.27 -1.22 1.95
C GLU A 13 -6.32 -2.30 2.22
N PHE A 14 -7.34 -2.34 1.36
CA PHE A 14 -8.46 -3.28 1.49
C PHE A 14 -8.00 -4.73 1.30
N ASN A 15 -7.24 -4.99 0.24
CA ASN A 15 -6.81 -6.34 -0.12
C ASN A 15 -5.78 -6.93 0.85
N ASP A 16 -5.00 -6.06 1.53
CA ASP A 16 -4.00 -6.45 2.52
C ASP A 16 -4.53 -6.39 3.96
N SER A 17 -5.83 -6.50 4.13
CA SER A 17 -6.50 -6.46 5.44
C SER A 17 -6.67 -7.86 6.05
N LEU A 18 -6.67 -7.93 7.38
CA LEU A 18 -7.03 -9.13 8.12
C LEU A 18 -8.54 -9.19 8.38
N VAL A 19 -9.12 -10.36 8.20
CA VAL A 19 -10.51 -10.62 8.57
C VAL A 19 -10.58 -10.82 10.08
N LEU A 20 -11.35 -9.97 10.77
CA LEU A 20 -11.58 -10.12 12.19
C LEU A 20 -12.59 -11.25 12.44
N GLU A 21 -12.23 -12.16 13.35
CA GLU A 21 -13.13 -13.24 13.74
C GLU A 21 -14.37 -12.70 14.43
N LYS A 22 -15.51 -13.28 14.10
CA LYS A 22 -16.77 -13.01 14.79
C LYS A 22 -16.73 -13.62 16.20
N LYS A 23 -17.15 -12.83 17.19
CA LYS A 23 -17.21 -13.30 18.58
C LYS A 23 -18.54 -13.95 18.97
N GLY A 24 -19.50 -14.07 18.03
CA GLY A 24 -20.85 -14.55 18.31
C GLY A 24 -21.54 -15.21 17.11
N GLU A 25 -22.87 -15.02 16.97
CA GLU A 25 -23.71 -15.68 15.99
C GLU A 25 -23.33 -15.32 14.51
N GLU A 26 -23.69 -16.20 13.58
CA GLU A 26 -23.50 -16.04 12.12
C GLU A 26 -24.00 -14.70 11.53
N LYS A 27 -24.92 -14.03 12.22
CA LYS A 27 -25.52 -12.74 11.80
C LYS A 27 -24.69 -11.53 12.14
N GLU A 28 -23.56 -11.67 12.85
CA GLU A 28 -22.66 -10.54 13.11
C GLU A 28 -22.04 -10.02 11.83
N ALA A 29 -21.82 -8.69 11.81
CA ALA A 29 -21.17 -8.01 10.70
C ALA A 29 -19.74 -8.53 10.49
N ASN A 30 -19.35 -8.69 9.23
CA ASN A 30 -17.94 -8.96 8.89
C ASN A 30 -17.16 -7.66 9.02
N TYR A 31 -16.08 -7.72 9.78
CA TYR A 31 -15.12 -6.62 9.86
C TYR A 31 -13.77 -7.09 9.35
N ILE A 32 -13.10 -6.19 8.65
CA ILE A 32 -11.66 -6.32 8.36
C ILE A 32 -10.92 -5.23 9.12
N LEU A 33 -9.64 -5.48 9.38
CA LEU A 33 -8.71 -4.53 9.95
C LEU A 33 -7.57 -4.30 8.95
N THR A 34 -7.40 -3.06 8.51
CA THR A 34 -6.26 -2.69 7.68
C THR A 34 -4.99 -2.56 8.51
N ARG A 35 -3.82 -2.60 7.89
CA ARG A 35 -2.52 -2.43 8.57
C ARG A 35 -2.42 -1.10 9.34
N LEU A 36 -3.13 -0.06 8.91
CA LEU A 36 -3.23 1.24 9.60
C LEU A 36 -4.51 1.38 10.44
N GLY A 37 -5.07 0.26 10.91
CA GLY A 37 -6.11 0.25 11.94
C GLY A 37 -7.48 0.75 11.48
N ALA A 38 -7.79 0.80 10.18
CA ALA A 38 -9.16 0.99 9.77
C ALA A 38 -9.95 -0.31 10.01
N LYS A 39 -10.91 -0.27 10.95
CA LYS A 39 -11.85 -1.36 11.19
C LYS A 39 -13.08 -1.15 10.31
N VAL A 40 -13.23 -1.98 9.28
CA VAL A 40 -14.13 -1.73 8.15
C VAL A 40 -15.18 -2.81 8.03
N ASN A 41 -16.44 -2.42 8.03
CA ASN A 41 -17.57 -3.25 7.63
C ASN A 41 -18.18 -2.75 6.31
N ARG A 42 -18.09 -1.46 6.06
CA ARG A 42 -18.72 -0.78 4.92
C ARG A 42 -17.72 0.15 4.25
N ILE A 43 -17.67 0.10 2.91
CA ILE A 43 -16.73 0.87 2.10
C ILE A 43 -17.47 1.76 1.10
N PHE A 44 -16.93 2.95 0.86
CA PHE A 44 -17.24 3.81 -0.26
C PHE A 44 -16.00 3.89 -1.15
N LEU A 45 -16.07 3.34 -2.34
CA LEU A 45 -15.00 3.35 -3.32
C LEU A 45 -15.45 4.06 -4.60
N VAL A 46 -14.49 4.63 -5.31
CA VAL A 46 -14.64 5.21 -6.64
C VAL A 46 -13.50 4.71 -7.50
N GLY A 47 -13.79 4.36 -8.73
CA GLY A 47 -12.78 3.85 -9.67
C GLY A 47 -13.42 3.38 -10.98
N ILE A 48 -12.65 2.71 -11.80
CA ILE A 48 -13.10 2.16 -13.08
C ILE A 48 -13.62 0.73 -12.88
N MET A 49 -14.90 0.51 -13.12
CA MET A 49 -15.42 -0.84 -13.27
C MET A 49 -14.88 -1.41 -14.58
N GLU A 50 -13.96 -2.36 -14.49
CA GLU A 50 -13.27 -2.95 -15.63
C GLU A 50 -14.06 -4.07 -16.28
N ASN A 51 -14.78 -4.80 -15.47
CA ASN A 51 -15.63 -5.90 -15.93
C ASN A 51 -16.83 -6.12 -15.02
N LYS A 52 -17.82 -6.80 -15.56
CA LYS A 52 -18.94 -7.38 -14.81
C LYS A 52 -19.35 -8.67 -15.47
N ASN A 53 -19.76 -9.64 -14.68
CA ASN A 53 -20.29 -10.91 -15.13
C ASN A 53 -21.68 -11.14 -14.51
N LEU A 54 -22.67 -11.38 -15.35
CA LEU A 54 -24.01 -11.76 -14.93
C LEU A 54 -24.10 -13.28 -14.94
N LEU A 55 -24.51 -13.88 -13.85
CA LEU A 55 -24.55 -15.32 -13.62
C LEU A 55 -25.94 -15.75 -13.19
N ASN A 56 -26.21 -17.04 -13.26
CA ASN A 56 -27.44 -17.67 -12.78
C ASN A 56 -28.70 -16.97 -13.34
N ASP A 57 -28.85 -16.94 -14.68
CA ASP A 57 -29.98 -16.28 -15.36
C ASP A 57 -30.19 -14.82 -14.89
N ASN A 58 -29.08 -14.10 -14.73
CA ASN A 58 -29.10 -12.72 -14.27
C ASN A 58 -29.67 -12.52 -12.85
N THR A 59 -29.44 -13.46 -11.93
CA THR A 59 -29.81 -13.31 -10.52
C THR A 59 -28.59 -12.99 -9.62
N PHE A 60 -27.36 -13.21 -10.11
CA PHE A 60 -26.13 -12.93 -9.42
C PHE A 60 -25.18 -12.18 -10.36
N ALA A 61 -24.44 -11.23 -9.82
CA ALA A 61 -23.44 -10.48 -10.57
C ALA A 61 -22.13 -10.41 -9.78
N THR A 62 -21.02 -10.49 -10.50
CA THR A 62 -19.68 -10.22 -9.99
C THR A 62 -18.94 -9.28 -10.92
N GLY A 63 -17.86 -8.68 -10.45
CA GLY A 63 -17.01 -7.85 -11.27
C GLY A 63 -15.88 -7.22 -10.45
N THR A 64 -15.18 -6.30 -11.10
CA THR A 64 -14.03 -5.61 -10.51
C THR A 64 -14.11 -4.10 -10.70
N VAL A 65 -13.59 -3.37 -9.71
CA VAL A 65 -13.38 -1.91 -9.79
C VAL A 65 -11.94 -1.63 -9.43
N ASN A 66 -11.23 -0.91 -10.29
CA ASN A 66 -9.84 -0.50 -10.11
C ASN A 66 -9.78 0.97 -9.69
N ASP A 67 -8.99 1.27 -8.64
CA ASP A 67 -8.81 2.63 -8.08
C ASP A 67 -7.38 3.19 -8.27
N LEU A 68 -6.62 2.63 -9.22
CA LEU A 68 -5.20 2.90 -9.50
C LEU A 68 -4.20 2.27 -8.51
N THR A 69 -4.64 1.89 -7.30
CA THR A 69 -3.77 1.21 -6.31
C THR A 69 -3.95 -0.30 -6.33
N GLY A 70 -5.01 -0.77 -6.98
CA GLY A 70 -5.37 -2.17 -7.10
C GLY A 70 -6.83 -2.36 -7.46
N THR A 71 -7.28 -3.58 -7.30
CA THR A 71 -8.60 -4.03 -7.74
C THR A 71 -9.46 -4.47 -6.57
N PHE A 72 -10.67 -3.93 -6.46
CA PHE A 72 -11.73 -4.45 -5.60
C PHE A 72 -12.56 -5.47 -6.36
N HIS A 73 -12.83 -6.60 -5.75
CA HIS A 73 -13.87 -7.53 -6.23
C HIS A 73 -15.22 -7.13 -5.63
N PHE A 74 -16.26 -7.22 -6.42
CA PHE A 74 -17.62 -6.97 -5.95
C PHE A 74 -18.59 -8.08 -6.33
N SER A 75 -19.65 -8.20 -5.54
CA SER A 75 -20.80 -9.06 -5.85
C SER A 75 -22.12 -8.34 -5.60
N ALA A 76 -23.14 -8.80 -6.30
CA ALA A 76 -24.54 -8.41 -6.08
C ALA A 76 -25.43 -9.63 -6.28
N ASP A 77 -26.41 -9.78 -5.41
CA ASP A 77 -27.44 -10.81 -5.48
C ASP A 77 -28.81 -10.12 -5.61
N LYS A 78 -29.57 -10.49 -6.60
CA LYS A 78 -30.88 -9.87 -6.92
C LYS A 78 -31.85 -9.92 -5.75
N SER A 79 -31.77 -10.95 -4.92
CA SER A 79 -32.64 -11.12 -3.75
C SER A 79 -32.36 -10.15 -2.62
N TYR A 80 -31.11 -9.64 -2.55
CA TYR A 80 -30.61 -8.82 -1.45
C TYR A 80 -30.16 -7.41 -1.87
N SER A 81 -29.92 -7.19 -3.16
CA SER A 81 -29.51 -5.90 -3.70
C SER A 81 -30.72 -5.03 -4.05
N PRO A 82 -30.64 -3.71 -3.83
CA PRO A 82 -31.67 -2.78 -4.28
C PRO A 82 -31.94 -2.88 -5.81
N SER A 83 -33.16 -2.65 -6.23
CA SER A 83 -33.51 -2.68 -7.64
C SER A 83 -32.71 -1.69 -8.50
N SER A 84 -32.31 -0.56 -7.95
CA SER A 84 -31.44 0.43 -8.60
C SER A 84 -30.05 -0.13 -8.95
N VAL A 85 -29.46 -0.91 -8.03
CA VAL A 85 -28.19 -1.59 -8.26
C VAL A 85 -28.32 -2.57 -9.41
N TRP A 86 -29.40 -3.35 -9.36
CA TRP A 86 -29.63 -4.37 -10.40
C TRP A 86 -29.85 -3.74 -11.77
N LYS A 87 -30.68 -2.69 -11.83
CA LYS A 87 -30.90 -1.93 -13.06
C LYS A 87 -29.59 -1.40 -13.64
N PHE A 88 -28.73 -0.82 -12.80
CA PHE A 88 -27.42 -0.34 -13.21
C PHE A 88 -26.55 -1.47 -13.76
N LEU A 89 -26.42 -2.59 -13.04
CA LEU A 89 -25.59 -3.71 -13.47
C LEU A 89 -26.07 -4.36 -14.77
N LEU A 90 -27.35 -4.29 -15.09
CA LEU A 90 -27.87 -4.78 -16.38
C LEU A 90 -27.47 -3.88 -17.55
N THR A 91 -27.38 -2.57 -17.35
CA THR A 91 -27.17 -1.58 -18.42
C THR A 91 -25.77 -1.04 -18.53
N ALA A 92 -24.98 -1.08 -17.45
CA ALA A 92 -23.60 -0.56 -17.47
C ALA A 92 -22.74 -1.31 -18.49
N GLU A 93 -21.91 -0.60 -19.22
CA GLU A 93 -20.97 -1.16 -20.20
C GLU A 93 -19.53 -0.85 -19.77
N PRO A 94 -18.83 -1.78 -19.09
CA PRO A 94 -17.43 -1.62 -18.75
C PRO A 94 -16.52 -1.45 -20.00
N PRO A 95 -15.45 -0.62 -19.91
CA PRO A 95 -15.01 0.11 -18.72
C PRO A 95 -15.84 1.37 -18.45
N VAL A 96 -16.28 1.56 -17.20
CA VAL A 96 -17.07 2.73 -16.80
C VAL A 96 -16.67 3.20 -15.40
N ARG A 97 -16.58 4.54 -15.20
CA ARG A 97 -16.26 5.13 -13.88
C ARG A 97 -17.47 5.05 -12.98
N VAL A 98 -17.29 4.49 -11.80
CA VAL A 98 -18.37 4.24 -10.84
C VAL A 98 -18.03 4.71 -9.43
N ALA A 99 -19.06 5.19 -8.74
CA ALA A 99 -19.08 5.36 -7.28
C ALA A 99 -19.92 4.24 -6.68
N LEU A 100 -19.34 3.47 -5.76
CA LEU A 100 -19.94 2.29 -5.18
C LEU A 100 -19.87 2.33 -3.65
N ILE A 101 -20.98 2.02 -2.99
CA ILE A 101 -21.00 1.74 -1.55
C ILE A 101 -21.42 0.29 -1.37
N GLY A 102 -20.70 -0.43 -0.52
CA GLY A 102 -21.00 -1.82 -0.22
C GLY A 102 -20.52 -2.27 1.13
N LYS A 103 -20.92 -3.47 1.50
CA LYS A 103 -20.48 -4.16 2.72
C LYS A 103 -19.36 -5.13 2.40
N VAL A 104 -18.39 -5.16 3.29
CA VAL A 104 -17.31 -6.16 3.24
C VAL A 104 -17.90 -7.55 3.45
N ARG A 105 -17.48 -8.47 2.62
CA ARG A 105 -17.77 -9.90 2.72
C ARG A 105 -16.51 -10.71 2.53
N THR A 106 -16.55 -11.92 3.05
CA THR A 106 -15.55 -12.93 2.78
C THR A 106 -16.20 -14.13 2.10
N TYR A 107 -15.50 -14.76 1.20
CA TYR A 107 -15.96 -15.96 0.49
C TYR A 107 -14.83 -16.97 0.32
N GLY A 108 -15.21 -18.23 0.14
CA GLY A 108 -14.27 -19.35 0.02
C GLY A 108 -13.54 -19.67 1.32
N GLU A 109 -12.81 -20.79 1.32
CA GLU A 109 -12.01 -21.24 2.46
C GLU A 109 -10.84 -20.30 2.77
N ALA A 110 -10.28 -19.67 1.75
CA ALA A 110 -9.21 -18.68 1.85
C ALA A 110 -9.66 -17.32 2.41
N LYS A 111 -10.97 -17.16 2.73
CA LYS A 111 -11.55 -15.89 3.20
C LYS A 111 -11.22 -14.69 2.30
N ASN A 112 -11.28 -14.90 0.97
CA ASN A 112 -11.08 -13.81 0.01
C ASN A 112 -12.06 -12.67 0.27
N LEU A 113 -11.59 -11.43 0.06
CA LEU A 113 -12.39 -10.23 0.29
C LEU A 113 -13.25 -9.89 -0.94
N ASP A 114 -14.47 -9.46 -0.68
CA ASP A 114 -15.45 -9.04 -1.66
C ASP A 114 -16.29 -7.87 -1.11
N VAL A 115 -16.77 -7.02 -1.98
CA VAL A 115 -17.67 -5.91 -1.65
C VAL A 115 -19.06 -6.22 -2.17
N ARG A 116 -19.99 -6.56 -1.27
CA ARG A 116 -21.39 -6.69 -1.64
C ARG A 116 -22.02 -5.32 -1.86
N ILE A 117 -22.42 -5.03 -3.09
CA ILE A 117 -22.94 -3.72 -3.47
C ILE A 117 -24.26 -3.40 -2.73
N GLU A 118 -24.33 -2.22 -2.11
CA GLU A 118 -25.55 -1.62 -1.56
C GLU A 118 -26.07 -0.48 -2.46
N THR A 119 -25.19 0.25 -3.12
CA THR A 119 -25.53 1.25 -4.14
C THR A 119 -24.36 1.42 -5.11
N VAL A 120 -24.67 1.73 -6.36
CA VAL A 120 -23.70 2.01 -7.42
C VAL A 120 -24.32 2.98 -8.43
N GLN A 121 -23.48 3.86 -8.97
CA GLN A 121 -23.86 4.77 -10.05
C GLN A 121 -22.61 5.17 -10.85
N GLU A 122 -22.81 5.60 -12.08
CA GLU A 122 -21.76 6.30 -12.82
C GLU A 122 -21.40 7.61 -12.13
N CYS A 123 -20.13 7.99 -12.25
CA CYS A 123 -19.66 9.25 -11.72
C CYS A 123 -18.62 9.90 -12.65
N ASP A 124 -18.38 11.17 -12.41
CA ASP A 124 -17.39 11.94 -13.14
C ASP A 124 -15.99 11.90 -12.47
N GLU A 125 -15.03 12.48 -13.14
CA GLU A 125 -13.66 12.62 -12.68
C GLU A 125 -13.56 13.49 -11.42
N PHE A 126 -14.44 14.49 -11.26
CA PHE A 126 -14.43 15.34 -10.07
C PHE A 126 -14.78 14.57 -8.79
N LEU A 127 -15.74 13.65 -8.87
CA LEU A 127 -16.07 12.79 -7.74
C LEU A 127 -14.94 11.82 -7.40
N GLU A 128 -14.24 11.29 -8.41
CA GLU A 128 -13.07 10.43 -8.22
C GLU A 128 -11.95 11.18 -7.52
N GLU A 129 -11.59 12.38 -7.99
CA GLU A 129 -10.56 13.22 -7.36
C GLU A 129 -10.95 13.61 -5.93
N TYR A 130 -12.19 14.01 -5.70
CA TYR A 130 -12.68 14.31 -4.35
C TYR A 130 -12.60 13.09 -3.42
N TRP A 131 -12.98 11.91 -3.91
CA TRP A 131 -12.88 10.68 -3.15
C TRP A 131 -11.42 10.34 -2.84
N LYS A 132 -10.54 10.41 -3.84
CA LYS A 132 -9.11 10.17 -3.71
C LYS A 132 -8.48 11.07 -2.62
N LEU A 133 -8.70 12.37 -2.70
CA LEU A 133 -8.20 13.32 -1.69
C LEU A 133 -8.76 13.03 -0.29
N SER A 134 -10.02 12.62 -0.19
CA SER A 134 -10.63 12.24 1.08
C SER A 134 -10.02 10.96 1.66
N ALA A 135 -9.71 9.97 0.81
CA ALA A 135 -9.05 8.74 1.20
C ALA A 135 -7.60 9.00 1.65
N ILE A 136 -6.84 9.81 0.89
CA ILE A 136 -5.48 10.25 1.25
C ILE A 136 -5.48 10.98 2.60
N LYS A 137 -6.39 11.93 2.82
CA LYS A 137 -6.50 12.65 4.09
C LYS A 137 -6.70 11.70 5.28
N ASN A 138 -7.59 10.71 5.11
CA ASN A 138 -7.84 9.70 6.15
C ASN A 138 -6.62 8.80 6.37
N LEU A 139 -5.94 8.42 5.30
CA LEU A 139 -4.71 7.62 5.34
C LEU A 139 -3.61 8.37 6.12
N ILE A 140 -3.34 9.63 5.78
CA ILE A 140 -2.34 10.47 6.48
C ILE A 140 -2.68 10.60 7.96
N TYR A 141 -3.95 10.82 8.31
CA TYR A 141 -4.39 10.91 9.70
C TYR A 141 -4.07 9.64 10.50
N ARG A 142 -4.33 8.46 9.92
CA ARG A 142 -4.00 7.17 10.55
C ARG A 142 -2.50 6.94 10.64
N MET A 143 -1.74 7.34 9.61
CA MET A 143 -0.27 7.28 9.63
C MET A 143 0.34 8.15 10.74
N GLN A 144 -0.21 9.35 10.99
CA GLN A 144 0.25 10.21 12.07
C GLN A 144 0.08 9.52 13.42
N ILE A 145 -1.10 8.97 13.70
CA ILE A 145 -1.36 8.24 14.94
C ILE A 145 -0.42 7.02 15.07
N ALA A 146 -0.24 6.26 13.99
CA ALA A 146 0.63 5.09 13.99
C ALA A 146 2.09 5.46 14.31
N ARG A 147 2.59 6.59 13.77
CA ARG A 147 3.94 7.09 14.09
C ARG A 147 4.09 7.48 15.55
N GLU A 148 3.10 8.17 16.12
CA GLU A 148 3.13 8.55 17.54
C GLU A 148 3.14 7.30 18.44
N ILE A 149 2.32 6.28 18.12
CA ILE A 149 2.30 5.01 18.86
C ILE A 149 3.65 4.29 18.73
N ALA A 150 4.21 4.22 17.53
CA ALA A 150 5.52 3.60 17.29
C ALA A 150 6.66 4.31 18.04
N ASN A 151 6.54 5.62 18.28
CA ASN A 151 7.45 6.42 19.09
C ASN A 151 7.15 6.34 20.60
N ASN A 152 6.37 5.33 21.04
CA ASN A 152 5.98 5.09 22.43
C ASN A 152 5.15 6.21 23.07
N ALA A 153 4.36 6.96 22.28
CA ALA A 153 3.41 7.89 22.84
C ALA A 153 2.34 7.14 23.64
N ASP A 154 2.07 7.60 24.85
CA ASP A 154 1.02 7.05 25.71
C ASP A 154 -0.38 7.35 25.15
N LYS A 155 -1.27 6.35 25.18
CA LYS A 155 -2.66 6.47 24.65
C LYS A 155 -3.42 7.65 25.27
N SER A 156 -3.24 7.91 26.57
CA SER A 156 -3.92 9.03 27.25
C SER A 156 -3.40 10.39 26.74
N THR A 157 -2.15 10.47 26.37
CA THR A 157 -1.55 11.66 25.76
C THR A 157 -2.12 11.90 24.37
N LEU A 158 -2.26 10.84 23.57
CA LEU A 158 -2.87 10.93 22.24
C LEU A 158 -4.34 11.35 22.27
N GLU A 159 -5.11 10.86 23.24
CA GLU A 159 -6.49 11.33 23.46
C GLU A 159 -6.56 12.82 23.81
N LYS A 160 -5.64 13.30 24.67
CA LYS A 160 -5.54 14.73 25.05
C LYS A 160 -5.15 15.64 23.89
N THR A 161 -4.40 15.13 22.91
CA THR A 161 -4.07 15.88 21.69
C THR A 161 -5.21 15.89 20.66
N GLY A 162 -6.33 15.24 20.96
CA GLY A 162 -7.55 15.29 20.15
C GLY A 162 -7.74 14.11 19.19
N TYR A 163 -6.89 13.09 19.26
CA TYR A 163 -7.12 11.87 18.47
C TYR A 163 -8.28 11.04 19.05
N SER A 164 -9.11 10.48 18.17
CA SER A 164 -10.21 9.64 18.60
C SER A 164 -9.72 8.34 19.21
N LYS A 165 -10.26 7.97 20.37
CA LYS A 165 -9.96 6.73 21.08
C LYS A 165 -10.11 5.49 20.17
N ASN A 166 -11.17 5.44 19.35
CA ASN A 166 -11.40 4.32 18.44
C ASN A 166 -10.26 4.16 17.42
N TYR A 167 -9.69 5.27 16.92
CA TYR A 167 -8.53 5.21 16.02
C TYR A 167 -7.28 4.71 16.76
N ILE A 168 -7.02 5.25 17.95
CA ILE A 168 -5.86 4.84 18.77
C ILE A 168 -5.91 3.34 19.07
N ASP A 169 -7.04 2.83 19.55
CA ASP A 169 -7.19 1.42 19.92
C ASP A 169 -7.07 0.49 18.70
N ASN A 170 -7.72 0.83 17.59
CA ASN A 170 -7.67 0.01 16.38
C ASN A 170 -6.28 0.03 15.73
N ILE A 171 -5.60 1.18 15.71
CA ILE A 171 -4.23 1.29 15.18
C ILE A 171 -3.24 0.53 16.07
N SER A 172 -3.36 0.64 17.41
CA SER A 172 -2.54 -0.16 18.33
C SER A 172 -2.72 -1.66 18.06
N MET A 173 -3.97 -2.12 17.94
CA MET A 173 -4.27 -3.51 17.61
C MET A 173 -3.68 -3.93 16.27
N ALA A 174 -3.75 -3.08 15.25
CA ALA A 174 -3.18 -3.37 13.93
C ALA A 174 -1.65 -3.50 14.00
N LEU A 175 -0.96 -2.58 14.68
CA LEU A 175 0.49 -2.64 14.84
C LEU A 175 0.97 -3.88 15.60
N GLU A 176 0.15 -4.43 16.50
CA GLU A 176 0.42 -5.70 17.18
C GLU A 176 0.19 -6.93 16.28
N MET A 177 -0.78 -6.85 15.36
CA MET A 177 -1.15 -7.98 14.49
C MET A 177 -0.31 -8.07 13.20
N PHE A 178 0.23 -6.95 12.70
CA PHE A 178 1.01 -6.87 11.47
C PHE A 178 2.49 -6.62 11.80
N ASN A 179 3.26 -7.67 12.00
CA ASN A 179 4.65 -7.58 12.44
C ASN A 179 5.63 -7.06 11.38
N ASP A 180 5.24 -7.07 10.09
CA ASP A 180 6.06 -6.68 8.93
C ASP A 180 5.72 -5.29 8.39
N PHE A 181 4.87 -4.53 9.09
CA PHE A 181 4.35 -3.26 8.62
C PHE A 181 5.38 -2.12 8.66
N LYS A 182 5.53 -1.42 7.54
CA LYS A 182 6.36 -0.21 7.42
C LYS A 182 5.50 0.99 7.02
N ILE A 183 5.49 2.03 7.84
CA ILE A 183 4.73 3.27 7.57
C ILE A 183 5.25 3.98 6.30
N GLU A 184 6.52 3.80 5.98
CA GLU A 184 7.19 4.39 4.82
C GLU A 184 6.53 3.98 3.49
N ASP A 185 6.05 2.75 3.38
CA ASP A 185 5.39 2.24 2.17
C ASP A 185 4.15 3.08 1.85
N TYR A 186 3.36 3.41 2.88
CA TYR A 186 2.19 4.28 2.73
C TYR A 186 2.55 5.76 2.48
N SER A 187 3.70 6.22 2.97
CA SER A 187 4.20 7.57 2.67
C SER A 187 4.55 7.71 1.19
N ASN A 188 5.14 6.68 0.60
CA ASN A 188 5.47 6.64 -0.82
C ASN A 188 4.19 6.57 -1.68
N LEU A 189 3.23 5.72 -1.29
CA LEU A 189 1.93 5.67 -1.95
C LEU A 189 1.23 7.03 -1.96
N VAL A 190 1.21 7.75 -0.83
CA VAL A 190 0.60 9.09 -0.75
C VAL A 190 1.28 10.06 -1.69
N LYS A 191 2.61 10.06 -1.76
CA LYS A 191 3.36 10.91 -2.69
C LYS A 191 3.01 10.59 -4.14
N GLU A 192 2.97 9.32 -4.51
CA GLU A 192 2.61 8.85 -5.84
C GLU A 192 1.19 9.30 -6.24
N LEU A 193 0.20 9.07 -5.37
CA LEU A 193 -1.20 9.44 -5.59
C LEU A 193 -1.41 10.96 -5.71
N LEU A 194 -0.54 11.76 -5.09
CA LEU A 194 -0.55 13.22 -5.21
C LEU A 194 0.27 13.72 -6.40
N GLY A 195 0.91 12.84 -7.19
CA GLY A 195 1.81 13.23 -8.27
C GLY A 195 3.05 13.98 -7.77
N LEU A 196 3.36 13.89 -6.49
CA LEU A 196 4.58 14.41 -5.93
C LEU A 196 5.70 13.45 -6.35
N LYS A 197 6.78 14.00 -6.93
CA LYS A 197 7.98 13.19 -7.10
C LYS A 197 8.30 12.62 -5.73
N THR A 198 8.20 11.31 -5.59
CA THR A 198 8.98 10.63 -4.58
C THR A 198 10.39 11.15 -4.85
N GLU A 199 11.03 11.80 -3.87
CA GLU A 199 12.46 11.65 -3.82
C GLU A 199 12.58 10.13 -3.88
N GLU A 200 12.89 9.58 -5.06
CA GLU A 200 13.61 8.35 -5.06
C GLU A 200 14.63 8.63 -3.96
N LYS A 201 14.62 7.88 -2.86
CA LYS A 201 15.92 7.43 -2.39
C LYS A 201 16.49 6.94 -3.70
N GLU A 202 17.35 7.76 -4.33
CA GLU A 202 18.32 7.23 -5.25
C GLU A 202 18.73 5.97 -4.49
N GLN A 203 18.32 4.80 -4.94
CA GLN A 203 19.16 3.65 -4.73
C GLN A 203 20.42 4.19 -5.37
N GLU A 204 21.22 4.83 -4.51
CA GLU A 204 22.48 5.42 -4.92
C GLU A 204 23.09 4.24 -5.60
N ASP A 205 23.13 4.36 -6.92
CA ASP A 205 23.60 3.31 -7.81
C ASP A 205 24.80 2.69 -7.10
N PRO A 206 24.75 1.41 -6.67
CA PRO A 206 25.84 0.83 -5.91
C PRO A 206 27.16 1.13 -6.57
N GLU A 207 27.19 1.18 -7.90
CA GLU A 207 28.36 1.56 -8.68
C GLU A 207 28.80 2.99 -8.43
N LYS A 208 27.89 3.93 -8.34
CA LYS A 208 28.20 5.34 -8.02
C LYS A 208 28.76 5.49 -6.61
N LYS A 209 28.19 4.77 -5.63
CA LYS A 209 28.74 4.72 -4.27
C LYS A 209 30.16 4.16 -4.22
N PHE A 210 30.38 3.09 -4.99
CA PHE A 210 31.71 2.48 -5.06
C PHE A 210 32.71 3.38 -5.76
N LEU A 211 32.33 4.09 -6.82
CA LEU A 211 33.20 5.09 -7.47
C LEU A 211 33.61 6.21 -6.50
N GLU A 212 32.65 6.74 -5.72
CA GLU A 212 32.97 7.75 -4.70
C GLU A 212 33.82 7.18 -3.55
N MET A 213 33.61 5.93 -3.16
CA MET A 213 34.38 5.24 -2.15
C MET A 213 35.83 5.02 -2.63
N ILE A 214 36.02 4.54 -3.84
CA ILE A 214 37.35 4.32 -4.46
C ILE A 214 38.09 5.66 -4.55
N GLU A 215 37.43 6.73 -4.97
CA GLU A 215 38.02 8.07 -5.05
C GLU A 215 38.47 8.61 -3.67
N LYS A 216 37.67 8.38 -2.63
CA LYS A 216 38.01 8.79 -1.24
C LYS A 216 39.15 7.97 -0.63
N LEU A 217 39.26 6.69 -1.00
CA LEU A 217 40.29 5.80 -0.50
C LEU A 217 41.62 5.94 -1.23
N ASP A 218 41.64 6.53 -2.44
CA ASP A 218 42.84 6.80 -3.24
C ASP A 218 43.51 8.14 -2.80
N PHE A 219 43.83 8.29 -1.50
CA PHE A 219 44.38 9.53 -0.97
C PHE A 219 45.85 9.78 -1.36
N ASP A 220 46.58 8.74 -1.77
CA ASP A 220 48.00 8.82 -2.15
C ASP A 220 48.25 8.71 -3.67
N GLY A 221 47.16 8.58 -4.45
CA GLY A 221 47.20 8.51 -5.90
C GLY A 221 47.64 7.16 -6.49
N LYS A 222 47.76 6.10 -5.65
CA LYS A 222 48.16 4.77 -6.06
C LYS A 222 46.96 3.84 -6.31
N GLY A 223 45.76 4.28 -5.98
CA GLY A 223 44.52 3.52 -6.04
C GLY A 223 44.07 3.04 -4.65
N ALA A 224 42.76 2.81 -4.49
CA ALA A 224 42.13 2.25 -3.31
C ALA A 224 42.47 0.75 -3.17
N ARG A 225 42.94 0.33 -1.99
CA ARG A 225 43.23 -1.09 -1.75
C ARG A 225 41.93 -1.90 -1.64
N TYR A 226 41.92 -3.10 -2.21
CA TYR A 226 40.78 -4.00 -2.13
C TYR A 226 40.29 -4.26 -0.70
N ASP A 227 41.22 -4.47 0.26
CA ASP A 227 40.85 -4.73 1.65
C ASP A 227 40.15 -3.52 2.29
N ASP A 228 40.60 -2.29 1.98
CA ASP A 228 40.00 -1.07 2.46
C ASP A 228 38.61 -0.85 1.86
N ILE A 229 38.39 -1.23 0.59
CA ILE A 229 37.09 -1.21 -0.08
C ILE A 229 36.14 -2.20 0.61
N ILE A 230 36.57 -3.44 0.87
CA ILE A 230 35.77 -4.46 1.57
C ILE A 230 35.40 -3.98 2.98
N GLU A 231 36.32 -3.42 3.73
CA GLU A 231 36.05 -2.93 5.10
C GLU A 231 34.98 -1.81 5.09
N ASN A 232 35.12 -0.86 4.18
CA ASN A 232 34.15 0.25 4.07
C ASN A 232 32.79 -0.21 3.52
N ALA A 233 32.78 -1.13 2.55
CA ALA A 233 31.56 -1.73 2.03
C ALA A 233 30.80 -2.52 3.10
N SER A 234 31.50 -3.26 3.97
CA SER A 234 30.91 -3.98 5.10
C SER A 234 30.20 -3.05 6.09
N LYS A 235 30.74 -1.84 6.34
CA LYS A 235 30.09 -0.81 7.17
C LYS A 235 28.79 -0.28 6.56
N LEU A 236 28.63 -0.45 5.24
CA LEU A 236 27.43 -0.11 4.47
C LEU A 236 26.50 -1.32 4.21
N ASN A 237 26.75 -2.44 4.88
CA ASN A 237 26.02 -3.71 4.76
C ASN A 237 26.08 -4.38 3.38
N PHE A 238 27.16 -4.18 2.61
CA PHE A 238 27.41 -4.93 1.39
C PHE A 238 28.15 -6.23 1.70
N GLU A 239 27.65 -7.34 1.16
CA GLU A 239 28.34 -8.63 1.23
C GLU A 239 29.53 -8.66 0.26
N ARG A 240 30.59 -9.40 0.61
CA ARG A 240 31.83 -9.48 -0.17
C ARG A 240 31.59 -9.93 -1.62
N SER A 241 30.70 -10.90 -1.84
CA SER A 241 30.33 -11.37 -3.18
C SER A 241 29.78 -10.26 -4.07
N LEU A 242 28.94 -9.40 -3.49
CA LEU A 242 28.34 -8.26 -4.21
C LEU A 242 29.39 -7.16 -4.49
N VAL A 243 30.37 -6.97 -3.59
CA VAL A 243 31.48 -6.04 -3.82
C VAL A 243 32.30 -6.47 -5.04
N ASP A 244 32.61 -7.78 -5.14
CA ASP A 244 33.36 -8.34 -6.27
C ASP A 244 32.58 -8.17 -7.61
N GLU A 245 31.27 -8.39 -7.60
CA GLU A 245 30.41 -8.16 -8.76
C GLU A 245 30.40 -6.70 -9.20
N ILE A 246 30.28 -5.76 -8.24
CA ILE A 246 30.30 -4.32 -8.54
C ILE A 246 31.66 -3.88 -9.10
N LEU A 247 32.76 -4.30 -8.48
CA LEU A 247 34.10 -3.96 -8.97
C LEU A 247 34.34 -4.50 -10.39
N ASN A 248 33.93 -5.73 -10.67
CA ASN A 248 34.01 -6.30 -12.01
C ASN A 248 33.17 -5.51 -13.02
N SER A 249 31.94 -5.15 -12.68
CA SER A 249 31.09 -4.33 -13.53
C SER A 249 31.73 -2.96 -13.84
N LEU A 250 32.31 -2.31 -12.83
CA LEU A 250 33.00 -1.02 -13.00
C LEU A 250 34.24 -1.12 -13.88
N LEU A 251 35.00 -2.22 -13.78
CA LEU A 251 36.14 -2.52 -14.66
C LEU A 251 35.66 -2.76 -16.11
N GLU A 252 34.64 -3.57 -16.31
CA GLU A 252 34.07 -3.86 -17.64
C GLU A 252 33.53 -2.60 -18.33
N LYS A 253 32.93 -1.69 -17.56
CA LYS A 253 32.45 -0.38 -18.05
C LYS A 253 33.54 0.64 -18.27
N GLY A 254 34.78 0.35 -17.89
CA GLY A 254 35.90 1.27 -18.01
C GLY A 254 35.77 2.50 -17.10
N LEU A 255 35.06 2.38 -15.97
CA LEU A 255 34.90 3.47 -15.00
C LEU A 255 36.01 3.45 -13.93
N ILE A 256 36.63 2.31 -13.72
CA ILE A 256 37.82 2.11 -12.90
C ILE A 256 38.83 1.24 -13.65
N TYR A 257 40.08 1.26 -13.18
CA TYR A 257 41.13 0.36 -13.64
C TYR A 257 41.98 -0.12 -12.46
N GLU A 258 42.76 -1.17 -12.67
CA GLU A 258 43.65 -1.75 -11.67
C GLU A 258 45.11 -1.36 -11.98
N PRO A 259 45.64 -0.29 -11.37
CA PRO A 259 47.01 0.16 -11.61
C PRO A 259 48.07 -0.84 -11.10
N SER A 260 47.74 -1.61 -10.07
CA SER A 260 48.54 -2.71 -9.52
C SER A 260 47.60 -3.76 -8.88
N VAL A 261 48.10 -4.95 -8.65
CA VAL A 261 47.30 -6.07 -8.10
C VAL A 261 46.61 -5.65 -6.80
N ASN A 262 45.28 -5.80 -6.75
CA ASN A 262 44.38 -5.43 -5.64
C ASN A 262 44.33 -3.91 -5.34
N PHE A 263 44.61 -3.04 -6.30
CA PHE A 263 44.42 -1.61 -6.21
C PHE A 263 43.51 -1.13 -7.32
N PHE A 264 42.47 -0.39 -7.00
CA PHE A 264 41.45 0.08 -7.94
C PHE A 264 41.46 1.62 -7.99
N LYS A 265 41.41 2.18 -9.17
CA LYS A 265 41.45 3.61 -9.38
C LYS A 265 40.40 4.06 -10.38
N LYS A 266 39.72 5.15 -10.07
CA LYS A 266 38.75 5.79 -10.95
C LYS A 266 39.46 6.43 -12.15
N LEU A 267 38.86 6.31 -13.34
CA LEU A 267 39.33 6.93 -14.58
C LEU A 267 38.89 8.41 -14.69
#